data_dab54efe5f58d3fbeba74927a2a7b850
#
_entry.id   dab54efe5f58d3fbeba74927a2a7b850
#
_cell.length_a   1.000
_cell.length_b   1.000
_cell.length_c   1.000
_cell.angle_alpha   90.00
_cell.angle_beta   90.00
_cell.angle_gamma   90.00
#
_symmetry.space_group_name_H-M   'P 1'
#
loop_
_entity.id
_entity.type
_entity.pdbx_description
1 polymer ?
#
loop_
_entity_poly.entity_id
_entity_poly.type
_entity_poly.pdbx_seq_one_letter_code
_entity_poly.pdbx_strand_id
1 'polypeptide(L)'
;KLLLTIPEDNLSALWFEKPLNPCVKVIATKSGSDYFDAINLGNIVCELDGFFAEGGAKNIARRDGMATTMLSATTFIGRIPDYYFQAVGSGTGAIAAWEANLRFLEDGRYGNHKAKIYVSQNRPFVPMYDAWKADSREMLPYDNDKARVDANSVVAKVLTNRKPPYSINGGLYDAMKDTDGEFFAVTNEEAEKAGKLFEELEGIDINPAAAVATASLIQAIENNQVERDAVIMLNITGGGEKRFKENKDIFYLQPTRVFAVDADKEDIKE
;
A
#
# COMPACT_ATOMS: atom_id res chain seq x y z
N LYS A 1 -22.34 10.27 1.20
CA LYS A 1 -21.28 11.29 1.33
C LYS A 1 -19.95 10.58 1.64
N LEU A 2 -18.85 11.10 1.12
CA LEU A 2 -17.50 10.60 1.37
C LEU A 2 -16.67 11.72 2.00
N LEU A 3 -15.97 11.43 3.08
CA LEU A 3 -14.95 12.29 3.66
C LEU A 3 -13.59 11.60 3.51
N LEU A 4 -12.64 12.30 2.91
CA LEU A 4 -11.26 11.86 2.75
C LEU A 4 -10.39 12.63 3.74
N THR A 5 -9.48 11.91 4.40
CA THR A 5 -8.44 12.48 5.26
C THR A 5 -7.06 12.26 4.64
N ILE A 6 -6.22 13.29 4.58
CA ILE A 6 -4.90 13.23 3.95
C ILE A 6 -3.94 14.22 4.63
N PRO A 7 -2.63 13.96 4.67
CA PRO A 7 -1.66 14.99 5.02
C PRO A 7 -1.66 16.11 3.96
N GLU A 8 -1.57 17.37 4.39
CA GLU A 8 -1.55 18.53 3.50
C GLU A 8 -0.44 18.42 2.43
N ASP A 9 0.73 17.94 2.82
CA ASP A 9 1.88 17.74 1.92
C ASP A 9 1.63 16.68 0.82
N ASN A 10 0.59 15.87 0.96
CA ASN A 10 0.24 14.82 0.00
C ASN A 10 -1.00 15.13 -0.84
N LEU A 11 -1.54 16.34 -0.77
CA LEU A 11 -2.72 16.76 -1.56
C LEU A 11 -2.50 16.62 -3.07
N SER A 12 -1.27 16.75 -3.55
CA SER A 12 -0.92 16.55 -4.96
C SER A 12 -1.21 15.15 -5.49
N ALA A 13 -1.39 14.15 -4.61
CA ALA A 13 -1.82 12.81 -4.99
C ALA A 13 -3.32 12.72 -5.30
N LEU A 14 -4.11 13.72 -4.90
CA LEU A 14 -5.56 13.79 -5.16
C LEU A 14 -5.84 14.63 -6.41
N TRP A 15 -5.67 14.03 -7.57
CA TRP A 15 -5.91 14.66 -8.87
C TRP A 15 -6.91 13.83 -9.70
N PHE A 16 -7.71 14.53 -10.54
CA PHE A 16 -8.78 13.92 -11.31
C PHE A 16 -8.91 14.60 -12.68
N GLU A 17 -9.39 13.86 -13.68
CA GLU A 17 -9.71 14.40 -15.00
C GLU A 17 -10.98 15.28 -14.99
N LYS A 18 -11.86 15.06 -14.02
CA LYS A 18 -13.12 15.82 -13.88
C LYS A 18 -13.33 16.24 -12.44
N PRO A 19 -14.00 17.37 -12.19
CA PRO A 19 -14.39 17.76 -10.85
C PRO A 19 -15.19 16.65 -10.17
N LEU A 20 -14.89 16.39 -8.89
CA LEU A 20 -15.60 15.38 -8.11
C LEU A 20 -17.02 15.87 -7.76
N ASN A 21 -17.90 14.88 -7.52
CA ASN A 21 -19.25 15.15 -7.01
C ASN A 21 -19.15 15.90 -5.66
N PRO A 22 -20.00 16.94 -5.43
CA PRO A 22 -20.00 17.71 -4.17
C PRO A 22 -20.24 16.89 -2.89
N CYS A 23 -20.66 15.63 -3.02
CA CYS A 23 -20.76 14.72 -1.87
C CYS A 23 -19.40 14.28 -1.30
N VAL A 24 -18.31 14.50 -2.04
CA VAL A 24 -16.93 14.23 -1.60
C VAL A 24 -16.35 15.48 -0.96
N LYS A 25 -15.84 15.33 0.24
CA LYS A 25 -15.13 16.37 1.00
C LYS A 25 -13.74 15.87 1.38
N VAL A 26 -12.80 16.80 1.47
CA VAL A 26 -11.43 16.51 1.89
C VAL A 26 -11.13 17.37 3.12
N ILE A 27 -10.58 16.75 4.14
CA ILE A 27 -9.95 17.46 5.25
C ILE A 27 -8.50 17.00 5.34
N ALA A 28 -7.62 17.89 5.75
CA ALA A 28 -6.18 17.59 5.81
C ALA A 28 -5.64 17.77 7.22
N THR A 29 -4.58 17.02 7.53
CA THR A 29 -3.70 17.31 8.66
C THR A 29 -2.61 18.26 8.19
N LYS A 30 -2.21 19.21 9.07
CA LYS A 30 -1.25 20.26 8.78
C LYS A 30 0.08 19.71 8.22
N SER A 31 0.74 20.51 7.40
CA SER A 31 2.07 20.22 6.83
C SER A 31 3.06 19.70 7.88
N GLY A 32 3.89 18.74 7.51
CA GLY A 32 4.80 17.98 8.39
C GLY A 32 4.16 16.76 9.06
N SER A 33 2.86 16.54 8.88
CA SER A 33 2.17 15.31 9.28
C SER A 33 2.44 14.16 8.29
N ASP A 34 2.11 12.94 8.70
CA ASP A 34 2.20 11.75 7.86
C ASP A 34 0.84 11.05 7.68
N TYR A 35 0.79 9.96 6.92
CA TYR A 35 -0.44 9.20 6.68
C TYR A 35 -1.07 8.66 7.96
N PHE A 36 -0.30 8.32 8.97
CA PHE A 36 -0.85 7.88 10.25
C PHE A 36 -1.61 9.00 10.96
N ASP A 37 -1.09 10.24 10.91
CA ASP A 37 -1.77 11.41 11.49
C ASP A 37 -3.11 11.65 10.78
N ALA A 38 -3.17 11.53 9.45
CA ALA A 38 -4.41 11.63 8.68
C ALA A 38 -5.40 10.47 8.96
N ILE A 39 -4.91 9.24 9.16
CA ILE A 39 -5.73 8.10 9.59
C ILE A 39 -6.31 8.38 10.98
N ASN A 40 -5.53 8.94 11.90
CA ASN A 40 -5.97 9.28 13.25
C ASN A 40 -7.05 10.37 13.21
N LEU A 41 -6.89 11.41 12.38
CA LEU A 41 -7.93 12.41 12.14
C LEU A 41 -9.23 11.74 11.66
N GLY A 42 -9.15 10.79 10.73
CA GLY A 42 -10.30 10.00 10.27
C GLY A 42 -10.95 9.17 11.38
N ASN A 43 -10.15 8.60 12.29
CA ASN A 43 -10.67 7.87 13.45
C ASN A 43 -11.45 8.79 14.40
N ILE A 44 -10.94 10.00 14.66
CA ILE A 44 -11.63 11.00 15.50
C ILE A 44 -12.96 11.44 14.84
N VAL A 45 -12.97 11.64 13.52
CA VAL A 45 -14.23 11.92 12.77
C VAL A 45 -15.25 10.81 12.97
N CYS A 46 -14.82 9.54 12.99
CA CYS A 46 -15.71 8.39 13.19
C CYS A 46 -16.28 8.29 14.62
N GLU A 47 -15.80 9.10 15.56
CA GLU A 47 -16.45 9.27 16.88
C GLU A 47 -17.67 10.21 16.83
N LEU A 48 -17.87 10.92 15.72
CA LEU A 48 -19.05 11.76 15.50
C LEU A 48 -20.19 10.93 14.93
N ASP A 49 -21.44 11.30 15.26
CA ASP A 49 -22.63 10.62 14.77
C ASP A 49 -22.74 10.67 13.24
N GLY A 50 -23.02 9.54 12.63
CA GLY A 50 -23.27 9.43 11.20
C GLY A 50 -22.01 9.24 10.34
N PHE A 51 -20.82 9.12 10.96
CA PHE A 51 -19.58 8.77 10.27
C PHE A 51 -19.17 7.31 10.54
N PHE A 52 -18.68 6.65 9.52
CA PHE A 52 -18.26 5.26 9.58
C PHE A 52 -16.90 5.11 8.87
N ALA A 53 -15.96 4.42 9.54
CA ALA A 53 -14.67 4.13 8.93
C ALA A 53 -14.81 3.15 7.76
N GLU A 54 -14.06 3.39 6.68
CA GLU A 54 -13.96 2.43 5.57
C GLU A 54 -13.33 1.10 6.04
N GLY A 55 -12.48 1.14 7.05
CA GLY A 55 -11.99 -0.04 7.77
C GLY A 55 -10.66 -0.63 7.27
N GLY A 56 -10.17 -0.23 6.12
CA GLY A 56 -8.88 -0.68 5.60
C GLY A 56 -8.78 -2.21 5.49
N ALA A 57 -7.72 -2.80 6.02
CA ALA A 57 -7.48 -4.24 6.01
C ALA A 57 -8.55 -5.07 6.75
N LYS A 58 -9.33 -4.45 7.63
CA LYS A 58 -10.43 -5.11 8.35
C LYS A 58 -11.72 -5.17 7.53
N ASN A 59 -11.80 -4.42 6.43
CA ASN A 59 -12.96 -4.39 5.55
C ASN A 59 -12.90 -5.55 4.54
N ILE A 60 -13.78 -6.54 4.72
CA ILE A 60 -13.84 -7.73 3.86
C ILE A 60 -14.14 -7.36 2.41
N ALA A 61 -15.09 -6.45 2.16
CA ALA A 61 -15.44 -6.03 0.81
C ALA A 61 -14.26 -5.34 0.10
N ARG A 62 -13.43 -4.58 0.85
CA ARG A 62 -12.20 -4.01 0.31
C ARG A 62 -11.21 -5.10 -0.09
N ARG A 63 -10.99 -6.11 0.76
CA ARG A 63 -10.11 -7.24 0.43
C ARG A 63 -10.63 -8.02 -0.78
N ASP A 64 -11.92 -8.29 -0.87
CA ASP A 64 -12.53 -8.92 -2.05
C ASP A 64 -12.32 -8.11 -3.33
N GLY A 65 -12.49 -6.79 -3.28
CA GLY A 65 -12.21 -5.90 -4.40
C GLY A 65 -10.73 -5.93 -4.81
N MET A 66 -9.82 -5.88 -3.85
CA MET A 66 -8.37 -5.95 -4.12
C MET A 66 -7.91 -7.34 -4.59
N ALA A 67 -8.61 -8.41 -4.21
CA ALA A 67 -8.35 -9.77 -4.67
C ALA A 67 -8.51 -9.92 -6.20
N THR A 68 -9.28 -9.05 -6.85
CA THR A 68 -9.49 -9.08 -8.31
C THR A 68 -8.18 -8.99 -9.10
N THR A 69 -7.13 -8.38 -8.58
CA THR A 69 -5.80 -8.36 -9.23
C THR A 69 -5.24 -9.79 -9.36
N MET A 70 -5.22 -10.54 -8.27
CA MET A 70 -4.75 -11.93 -8.26
C MET A 70 -5.69 -12.85 -9.04
N LEU A 71 -7.02 -12.65 -8.90
CA LEU A 71 -8.02 -13.43 -9.65
C LEU A 71 -7.86 -13.24 -11.16
N SER A 72 -7.71 -11.99 -11.61
CA SER A 72 -7.53 -11.67 -13.03
C SER A 72 -6.23 -12.23 -13.58
N ALA A 73 -5.10 -12.03 -12.88
CA ALA A 73 -3.80 -12.54 -13.33
C ALA A 73 -3.81 -14.08 -13.43
N THR A 74 -4.25 -14.79 -12.40
CA THR A 74 -4.30 -16.25 -12.36
C THR A 74 -5.18 -16.82 -13.47
N THR A 75 -6.35 -16.23 -13.71
CA THR A 75 -7.25 -16.69 -14.79
C THR A 75 -6.68 -16.40 -16.17
N PHE A 76 -5.99 -15.27 -16.35
CA PHE A 76 -5.36 -14.92 -17.62
C PHE A 76 -4.20 -15.86 -17.99
N ILE A 77 -3.31 -16.15 -17.03
CA ILE A 77 -2.17 -17.05 -17.25
C ILE A 77 -2.54 -18.53 -17.19
N GLY A 78 -3.72 -18.88 -16.66
CA GLY A 78 -4.20 -20.26 -16.54
C GLY A 78 -3.60 -21.07 -15.40
N ARG A 79 -2.83 -20.44 -14.49
CA ARG A 79 -2.21 -21.08 -13.32
C ARG A 79 -1.99 -20.09 -12.17
N ILE A 80 -1.87 -20.60 -10.95
CA ILE A 80 -1.39 -19.81 -9.81
C ILE A 80 0.08 -19.39 -10.07
N PRO A 81 0.46 -18.11 -9.93
CA PRO A 81 1.86 -17.69 -10.00
C PRO A 81 2.67 -18.30 -8.85
N ASP A 82 3.98 -18.45 -9.05
CA ASP A 82 4.87 -18.99 -8.01
C ASP A 82 5.18 -17.92 -6.95
N TYR A 83 5.23 -16.65 -7.37
CA TYR A 83 5.53 -15.50 -6.51
C TYR A 83 4.54 -14.36 -6.78
N TYR A 84 4.19 -13.66 -5.69
CA TYR A 84 3.47 -12.39 -5.73
C TYR A 84 4.29 -11.30 -5.05
N PHE A 85 4.64 -10.24 -5.79
CA PHE A 85 5.40 -9.11 -5.28
C PHE A 85 4.53 -7.86 -5.12
N GLN A 86 4.58 -7.21 -3.94
CA GLN A 86 3.90 -5.94 -3.69
C GLN A 86 4.59 -5.14 -2.60
N ALA A 87 4.71 -3.82 -2.79
CA ALA A 87 5.04 -2.91 -1.70
C ALA A 87 3.81 -2.66 -0.80
N VAL A 88 4.04 -2.59 0.51
CA VAL A 88 2.96 -2.58 1.51
C VAL A 88 3.05 -1.41 2.49
N GLY A 89 1.91 -0.74 2.72
CA GLY A 89 1.71 0.20 3.82
C GLY A 89 0.91 -0.45 4.96
N SER A 90 -0.22 -1.10 4.62
CA SER A 90 -1.05 -1.87 5.55
C SER A 90 -1.06 -3.38 5.27
N GLY A 91 -0.57 -3.78 4.11
CA GLY A 91 -0.59 -5.17 3.67
C GLY A 91 -1.92 -5.66 3.08
N THR A 92 -2.95 -4.80 2.98
CA THR A 92 -4.29 -5.22 2.53
C THR A 92 -4.28 -5.95 1.17
N GLY A 93 -3.50 -5.46 0.20
CA GLY A 93 -3.42 -6.08 -1.12
C GLY A 93 -2.76 -7.45 -1.10
N ALA A 94 -1.71 -7.63 -0.28
CA ALA A 94 -1.04 -8.90 -0.11
C ALA A 94 -1.94 -9.94 0.61
N ILE A 95 -2.69 -9.49 1.64
CA ILE A 95 -3.71 -10.32 2.30
C ILE A 95 -4.78 -10.75 1.28
N ALA A 96 -5.26 -9.81 0.46
CA ALA A 96 -6.27 -10.10 -0.57
C ALA A 96 -5.77 -11.09 -1.62
N ALA A 97 -4.50 -10.98 -2.03
CA ALA A 97 -3.86 -11.93 -2.95
C ALA A 97 -3.75 -13.33 -2.34
N TRP A 98 -3.40 -13.42 -1.06
CA TRP A 98 -3.39 -14.67 -0.31
C TRP A 98 -4.78 -15.29 -0.23
N GLU A 99 -5.81 -14.54 0.15
CA GLU A 99 -7.20 -15.01 0.22
C GLU A 99 -7.71 -15.48 -1.16
N ALA A 100 -7.36 -14.78 -2.25
CA ALA A 100 -7.66 -15.21 -3.61
C ALA A 100 -6.95 -16.54 -3.97
N ASN A 101 -5.70 -16.69 -3.56
CA ASN A 101 -4.95 -17.92 -3.78
C ASN A 101 -5.59 -19.12 -3.04
N LEU A 102 -6.04 -18.93 -1.79
CA LEU A 102 -6.77 -19.98 -1.06
C LEU A 102 -8.05 -20.42 -1.80
N ARG A 103 -8.78 -19.48 -2.41
CA ARG A 103 -9.95 -19.78 -3.24
C ARG A 103 -9.59 -20.59 -4.50
N PHE A 104 -8.45 -20.29 -5.15
CA PHE A 104 -7.97 -21.09 -6.28
C PHE A 104 -7.54 -22.50 -5.88
N LEU A 105 -6.98 -22.67 -4.70
CA LEU A 105 -6.65 -24.01 -4.18
C LEU A 105 -7.90 -24.83 -3.92
N GLU A 106 -8.96 -24.22 -3.38
CA GLU A 106 -10.26 -24.87 -3.18
C GLU A 106 -10.93 -25.23 -4.52
N ASP A 107 -10.84 -24.35 -5.52
CA ASP A 107 -11.34 -24.58 -6.88
C ASP A 107 -10.55 -25.68 -7.63
N GLY A 108 -9.25 -25.79 -7.42
CA GLY A 108 -8.36 -26.82 -7.93
C GLY A 108 -7.99 -26.75 -9.43
N ARG A 109 -8.59 -25.83 -10.22
CA ARG A 109 -8.38 -25.73 -11.68
C ARG A 109 -7.04 -25.10 -12.06
N TYR A 110 -6.44 -24.30 -11.17
CA TYR A 110 -5.29 -23.42 -11.48
C TYR A 110 -3.97 -23.89 -10.84
N GLY A 111 -4.00 -24.99 -10.13
CA GLY A 111 -2.84 -25.57 -9.45
C GLY A 111 -3.12 -25.91 -7.99
N ASN A 112 -2.11 -26.49 -7.34
CA ASN A 112 -2.21 -26.98 -5.96
C ASN A 112 -1.11 -26.41 -5.05
N HIS A 113 -0.48 -25.30 -5.45
CA HIS A 113 0.54 -24.60 -4.67
C HIS A 113 0.07 -23.21 -4.27
N LYS A 114 0.66 -22.66 -3.23
CA LYS A 114 0.47 -21.28 -2.81
C LYS A 114 1.52 -20.39 -3.46
N ALA A 115 1.09 -19.27 -4.02
CA ALA A 115 2.02 -18.21 -4.42
C ALA A 115 2.75 -17.68 -3.18
N LYS A 116 4.07 -17.63 -3.20
CA LYS A 116 4.85 -17.02 -2.13
C LYS A 116 4.60 -15.51 -2.09
N ILE A 117 4.17 -15.00 -0.95
CA ILE A 117 3.85 -13.57 -0.77
C ILE A 117 5.14 -12.82 -0.40
N TYR A 118 5.72 -12.14 -1.37
CA TYR A 118 6.92 -11.32 -1.21
C TYR A 118 6.53 -9.85 -1.14
N VAL A 119 6.79 -9.23 0.00
CA VAL A 119 6.37 -7.85 0.25
C VAL A 119 7.55 -6.95 0.56
N SER A 120 7.36 -5.63 0.40
CA SER A 120 8.43 -4.67 0.60
C SER A 120 7.96 -3.37 1.26
N GLN A 121 8.88 -2.74 2.01
CA GLN A 121 8.74 -1.39 2.53
C GLN A 121 9.92 -0.53 2.10
N ASN A 122 9.76 0.79 2.18
CA ASN A 122 10.75 1.77 1.75
C ASN A 122 11.55 2.32 2.95
N ARG A 123 12.87 2.10 2.94
CA ARG A 123 13.79 2.67 3.94
C ARG A 123 13.85 4.20 3.86
N PRO A 124 14.02 4.88 5.01
CA PRO A 124 14.33 4.31 6.33
C PRO A 124 13.11 3.83 7.15
N PHE A 125 11.87 3.94 6.67
CA PHE A 125 10.66 3.60 7.41
C PHE A 125 10.16 2.18 7.08
N VAL A 126 10.63 1.17 7.83
CA VAL A 126 10.38 -0.26 7.54
C VAL A 126 9.89 -1.07 8.76
N PRO A 127 8.89 -0.60 9.52
CA PRO A 127 8.55 -1.20 10.81
C PRO A 127 8.05 -2.65 10.71
N MET A 128 7.33 -3.02 9.64
CA MET A 128 6.87 -4.41 9.46
C MET A 128 8.02 -5.34 9.03
N TYR A 129 8.94 -4.84 8.20
CA TYR A 129 10.16 -5.57 7.86
C TYR A 129 10.99 -5.89 9.12
N ASP A 130 11.18 -4.92 10.00
CA ASP A 130 11.96 -5.11 11.23
C ASP A 130 11.29 -6.15 12.15
N ALA A 131 9.97 -6.11 12.30
CA ALA A 131 9.21 -7.11 13.04
C ALA A 131 9.33 -8.52 12.40
N TRP A 132 9.22 -8.61 11.07
CA TRP A 132 9.38 -9.86 10.33
C TRP A 132 10.78 -10.47 10.52
N LYS A 133 11.84 -9.65 10.38
CA LYS A 133 13.23 -10.11 10.56
C LYS A 133 13.56 -10.50 12.01
N ALA A 134 12.82 -9.97 12.98
CA ALA A 134 12.88 -10.40 14.38
C ALA A 134 12.02 -11.64 14.68
N ASP A 135 11.39 -12.24 13.67
CA ASP A 135 10.41 -13.33 13.81
C ASP A 135 9.28 -12.99 14.79
N SER A 136 8.91 -11.71 14.85
CA SER A 136 7.88 -11.21 15.76
C SER A 136 6.56 -11.01 15.02
N ARG A 137 5.48 -11.54 15.60
CA ARG A 137 4.11 -11.18 15.16
C ARG A 137 3.77 -9.75 15.56
N GLU A 138 4.28 -9.29 16.70
CA GLU A 138 4.02 -7.95 17.18
C GLU A 138 5.02 -6.94 16.61
N MET A 139 4.53 -5.73 16.38
CA MET A 139 5.38 -4.61 15.94
C MET A 139 6.41 -4.31 17.02
N LEU A 140 7.66 -4.10 16.60
CA LEU A 140 8.71 -3.70 17.54
C LEU A 140 8.47 -2.26 18.04
N PRO A 141 8.82 -1.96 19.30
CA PRO A 141 8.77 -0.58 19.80
C PRO A 141 9.67 0.34 18.97
N TYR A 142 9.19 1.54 18.66
CA TYR A 142 9.97 2.58 18.00
C TYR A 142 9.61 3.96 18.55
N ASP A 143 10.54 4.88 18.44
CA ASP A 143 10.34 6.28 18.79
C ASP A 143 9.40 6.96 17.78
N ASN A 144 8.33 7.58 18.27
CA ASN A 144 7.30 8.17 17.40
C ASN A 144 7.81 9.39 16.61
N ASP A 145 8.69 10.20 17.18
CA ASP A 145 9.22 11.40 16.51
C ASP A 145 10.19 10.98 15.42
N LYS A 146 11.08 10.03 15.72
CA LYS A 146 11.96 9.43 14.72
C LYS A 146 11.14 8.75 13.61
N ALA A 147 10.11 8.01 13.94
CA ALA A 147 9.25 7.34 12.96
C ALA A 147 8.58 8.33 12.00
N ARG A 148 8.14 9.51 12.49
CA ARG A 148 7.56 10.56 11.64
C ARG A 148 8.64 11.17 10.72
N VAL A 149 9.84 11.41 11.19
CA VAL A 149 10.95 11.88 10.36
C VAL A 149 11.29 10.87 9.28
N ASP A 150 11.42 9.60 9.64
CA ASP A 150 11.71 8.51 8.71
C ASP A 150 10.59 8.37 7.66
N ALA A 151 9.32 8.40 8.08
CA ALA A 151 8.15 8.34 7.20
C ALA A 151 8.09 9.51 6.20
N ASN A 152 8.53 10.70 6.61
CA ASN A 152 8.58 11.87 5.73
C ASN A 152 9.80 11.91 4.81
N SER A 153 10.78 11.02 4.98
CA SER A 153 11.99 10.96 4.16
C SER A 153 11.93 9.93 3.03
N VAL A 154 10.98 9.00 3.05
CA VAL A 154 10.81 8.01 1.98
C VAL A 154 10.19 8.61 0.71
N VAL A 155 10.52 8.06 -0.46
CA VAL A 155 9.89 8.47 -1.73
C VAL A 155 8.48 7.90 -1.87
N ALA A 156 8.22 6.72 -1.34
CA ALA A 156 6.92 6.05 -1.39
C ALA A 156 6.07 6.37 -0.15
N LYS A 157 5.70 7.64 0.04
CA LYS A 157 4.98 8.14 1.23
C LYS A 157 3.67 7.41 1.51
N VAL A 158 2.97 6.91 0.50
CA VAL A 158 1.73 6.13 0.64
C VAL A 158 1.93 4.81 1.40
N LEU A 159 3.17 4.35 1.56
CA LEU A 159 3.50 3.13 2.31
C LEU A 159 3.71 3.39 3.81
N THR A 160 3.68 4.65 4.27
CA THR A 160 4.00 5.00 5.64
C THR A 160 2.80 4.93 6.56
N ASN A 161 2.63 3.81 7.25
CA ASN A 161 1.67 3.66 8.33
C ASN A 161 2.42 3.29 9.61
N ARG A 162 2.44 4.18 10.61
CA ARG A 162 3.15 3.93 11.88
C ARG A 162 2.50 2.85 12.75
N LYS A 163 1.22 2.53 12.52
CA LYS A 163 0.49 1.45 13.21
C LYS A 163 -0.23 0.55 12.20
N PRO A 164 0.51 -0.16 11.33
CA PRO A 164 -0.12 -1.04 10.36
C PRO A 164 -0.79 -2.24 11.06
N PRO A 165 -1.88 -2.78 10.48
CA PRO A 165 -2.57 -3.94 11.02
C PRO A 165 -1.82 -5.25 10.70
N TYR A 166 -0.52 -5.30 10.99
CA TYR A 166 0.38 -6.41 10.67
C TYR A 166 0.05 -7.68 11.45
N SER A 167 -0.20 -7.54 12.76
CA SER A 167 -0.38 -8.63 13.71
C SER A 167 -1.81 -9.14 13.86
N ILE A 168 -2.78 -8.57 13.14
CA ILE A 168 -4.18 -9.04 13.23
C ILE A 168 -4.31 -10.49 12.73
N ASN A 169 -5.21 -11.26 13.32
CA ASN A 169 -5.49 -12.62 12.87
C ASN A 169 -6.01 -12.61 11.43
N GLY A 170 -5.47 -13.48 10.57
CA GLY A 170 -5.71 -13.46 9.13
C GLY A 170 -5.13 -12.22 8.43
N GLY A 171 -4.15 -11.58 9.05
CA GLY A 171 -3.45 -10.40 8.52
C GLY A 171 -2.19 -10.74 7.74
N LEU A 172 -1.34 -9.71 7.54
CA LEU A 172 -0.15 -9.85 6.71
C LEU A 172 0.85 -10.88 7.26
N TYR A 173 1.05 -10.90 8.59
CA TYR A 173 1.94 -11.88 9.22
C TYR A 173 1.49 -13.32 8.91
N ASP A 174 0.19 -13.61 9.04
CA ASP A 174 -0.33 -14.96 8.77
C ASP A 174 -0.21 -15.32 7.28
N ALA A 175 -0.53 -14.38 6.38
CA ALA A 175 -0.40 -14.58 4.94
C ALA A 175 1.03 -14.95 4.53
N MET A 176 2.02 -14.24 5.07
CA MET A 176 3.42 -14.49 4.78
C MET A 176 3.93 -15.81 5.39
N LYS A 177 3.54 -16.12 6.63
CA LYS A 177 3.90 -17.41 7.27
C LYS A 177 3.28 -18.61 6.54
N ASP A 178 2.03 -18.49 6.08
CA ASP A 178 1.32 -19.57 5.37
C ASP A 178 1.83 -19.81 3.95
N THR A 179 2.52 -18.84 3.36
CA THR A 179 2.99 -18.88 1.96
C THR A 179 4.51 -18.97 1.82
N ASP A 180 5.25 -19.19 2.90
CA ASP A 180 6.72 -19.13 2.86
C ASP A 180 7.21 -17.78 2.29
N GLY A 181 6.54 -16.71 2.70
CA GLY A 181 6.75 -15.35 2.21
C GLY A 181 8.06 -14.73 2.68
N GLU A 182 8.45 -13.62 2.04
CA GLU A 182 9.64 -12.86 2.42
C GLU A 182 9.35 -11.35 2.45
N PHE A 183 10.09 -10.65 3.30
CA PHE A 183 9.99 -9.19 3.45
C PHE A 183 11.28 -8.51 3.02
N PHE A 184 11.17 -7.48 2.16
CA PHE A 184 12.27 -6.70 1.63
C PHE A 184 12.24 -5.26 2.17
N ALA A 185 13.42 -4.66 2.29
CA ALA A 185 13.58 -3.26 2.66
C ALA A 185 14.37 -2.56 1.55
N VAL A 186 13.70 -1.65 0.84
CA VAL A 186 14.18 -0.97 -0.36
C VAL A 186 14.53 0.48 -0.02
N THR A 187 15.70 0.94 -0.41
CA THR A 187 16.12 2.34 -0.28
C THR A 187 15.43 3.24 -1.30
N ASN A 188 15.45 4.55 -1.09
CA ASN A 188 14.96 5.52 -2.07
C ASN A 188 15.68 5.39 -3.41
N GLU A 189 17.00 5.23 -3.37
CA GLU A 189 17.84 5.10 -4.57
C GLU A 189 17.50 3.84 -5.38
N GLU A 190 17.31 2.69 -4.71
CA GLU A 190 16.89 1.44 -5.37
C GLU A 190 15.51 1.59 -6.01
N ALA A 191 14.55 2.20 -5.31
CA ALA A 191 13.21 2.45 -5.84
C ALA A 191 13.25 3.38 -7.08
N GLU A 192 14.02 4.47 -7.03
CA GLU A 192 14.17 5.38 -8.17
C GLU A 192 14.83 4.71 -9.38
N LYS A 193 15.88 3.90 -9.16
CA LYS A 193 16.52 3.12 -10.22
C LYS A 193 15.55 2.09 -10.83
N ALA A 194 14.81 1.38 -10.00
CA ALA A 194 13.83 0.40 -10.45
C ALA A 194 12.68 1.04 -11.24
N GLY A 195 12.20 2.21 -10.80
CA GLY A 195 11.19 2.97 -11.54
C GLY A 195 11.67 3.41 -12.93
N LYS A 196 12.90 3.91 -13.04
CA LYS A 196 13.51 4.27 -14.33
C LYS A 196 13.69 3.05 -15.23
N LEU A 197 14.23 1.96 -14.70
CA LEU A 197 14.40 0.71 -15.45
C LEU A 197 13.05 0.19 -15.96
N PHE A 198 12.01 0.23 -15.14
CA PHE A 198 10.67 -0.17 -15.58
C PHE A 198 10.15 0.71 -16.71
N GLU A 199 10.30 2.04 -16.61
CA GLU A 199 9.90 2.99 -17.66
C GLU A 199 10.69 2.75 -18.95
N GLU A 200 11.99 2.44 -18.87
CA GLU A 200 12.82 2.13 -20.03
C GLU A 200 12.42 0.82 -20.74
N LEU A 201 12.06 -0.20 -19.98
CA LEU A 201 11.74 -1.54 -20.50
C LEU A 201 10.28 -1.65 -20.97
N GLU A 202 9.34 -1.05 -20.24
CA GLU A 202 7.90 -1.20 -20.47
C GLU A 202 7.26 0.04 -21.14
N GLY A 203 8.00 1.14 -21.29
CA GLY A 203 7.53 2.37 -21.92
C GLY A 203 6.46 3.14 -21.15
N ILE A 204 6.35 2.90 -19.84
CA ILE A 204 5.37 3.52 -18.96
C ILE A 204 5.97 3.82 -17.58
N ASP A 205 5.71 5.02 -17.07
CA ASP A 205 6.09 5.41 -15.72
C ASP A 205 5.30 4.65 -14.65
N ILE A 206 5.90 4.40 -13.48
CA ILE A 206 5.25 3.80 -12.33
C ILE A 206 5.38 4.67 -11.09
N ASN A 207 4.39 4.58 -10.20
CA ASN A 207 4.39 5.33 -8.94
C ASN A 207 5.46 4.79 -7.97
N PRO A 208 5.96 5.62 -7.02
CA PRO A 208 7.02 5.21 -6.09
C PRO A 208 6.75 3.89 -5.35
N ALA A 209 5.51 3.62 -4.96
CA ALA A 209 5.16 2.36 -4.31
C ALA A 209 5.34 1.15 -5.23
N ALA A 210 4.96 1.27 -6.51
CA ALA A 210 5.20 0.22 -7.51
C ALA A 210 6.70 0.07 -7.80
N ALA A 211 7.46 1.17 -7.81
CA ALA A 211 8.91 1.13 -7.94
C ALA A 211 9.60 0.41 -6.78
N VAL A 212 9.10 0.56 -5.54
CA VAL A 212 9.56 -0.22 -4.37
C VAL A 212 9.31 -1.72 -4.57
N ALA A 213 8.14 -2.11 -5.09
CA ALA A 213 7.85 -3.52 -5.41
C ALA A 213 8.78 -4.06 -6.50
N THR A 214 9.03 -3.27 -7.55
CA THR A 214 9.97 -3.62 -8.63
C THR A 214 11.40 -3.79 -8.10
N ALA A 215 11.87 -2.87 -7.25
CA ALA A 215 13.19 -2.98 -6.63
C ALA A 215 13.31 -4.24 -5.75
N SER A 216 12.26 -4.60 -5.01
CA SER A 216 12.28 -5.83 -4.20
C SER A 216 12.35 -7.10 -5.06
N LEU A 217 11.75 -7.11 -6.24
CA LEU A 217 11.91 -8.21 -7.21
C LEU A 217 13.38 -8.29 -7.70
N ILE A 218 14.00 -7.15 -7.99
CA ILE A 218 15.42 -7.11 -8.40
C ILE A 218 16.30 -7.66 -7.27
N GLN A 219 16.10 -7.21 -6.01
CA GLN A 219 16.83 -7.74 -4.85
C GLN A 219 16.64 -9.26 -4.69
N ALA A 220 15.42 -9.76 -4.87
CA ALA A 220 15.13 -11.20 -4.76
C ALA A 220 15.86 -12.03 -5.83
N ILE A 221 15.93 -11.51 -7.06
CA ILE A 221 16.66 -12.16 -8.17
C ILE A 221 18.17 -12.14 -7.90
N GLU A 222 18.73 -11.00 -7.52
CA GLU A 222 20.17 -10.86 -7.22
C GLU A 222 20.62 -11.76 -6.06
N ASN A 223 19.71 -11.98 -5.08
CA ASN A 223 19.95 -12.85 -3.94
C ASN A 223 19.60 -14.33 -4.20
N ASN A 224 19.27 -14.73 -5.44
CA ASN A 224 18.86 -16.10 -5.83
C ASN A 224 17.68 -16.63 -5.01
N GLN A 225 16.72 -15.76 -4.65
CA GLN A 225 15.51 -16.11 -3.88
C GLN A 225 14.31 -16.42 -4.80
N VAL A 226 14.51 -16.36 -6.11
CA VAL A 226 13.49 -16.66 -7.13
C VAL A 226 14.11 -17.60 -8.16
N GLU A 227 13.43 -18.69 -8.48
CA GLU A 227 13.85 -19.64 -9.50
C GLU A 227 13.77 -19.00 -10.89
N ARG A 228 14.68 -19.41 -11.79
CA ARG A 228 14.83 -18.80 -13.12
C ARG A 228 13.60 -18.92 -14.02
N ASP A 229 12.84 -19.98 -13.88
CA ASP A 229 11.64 -20.31 -14.66
C ASP A 229 10.33 -20.03 -13.91
N ALA A 230 10.42 -19.37 -12.76
CA ALA A 230 9.27 -19.02 -11.95
C ALA A 230 8.32 -18.06 -12.66
N VAL A 231 7.03 -18.26 -12.48
CA VAL A 231 5.98 -17.33 -12.91
C VAL A 231 5.76 -16.30 -11.80
N ILE A 232 6.10 -15.05 -12.09
CA ILE A 232 6.07 -13.96 -11.12
C ILE A 232 4.90 -13.03 -11.42
N MET A 233 4.09 -12.74 -10.41
CA MET A 233 3.13 -11.66 -10.43
C MET A 233 3.72 -10.45 -9.70
N LEU A 234 4.20 -9.47 -10.44
CA LEU A 234 4.59 -8.16 -9.91
C LEU A 234 3.36 -7.23 -9.94
N ASN A 235 2.87 -6.86 -8.77
CA ASN A 235 1.71 -5.97 -8.67
C ASN A 235 2.11 -4.50 -8.80
N ILE A 236 1.92 -3.94 -9.98
CA ILE A 236 2.10 -2.51 -10.26
C ILE A 236 0.85 -1.76 -9.80
N THR A 237 0.93 -1.21 -8.58
CA THR A 237 -0.20 -0.58 -7.88
C THR A 237 -0.58 0.80 -8.42
N GLY A 238 0.21 1.36 -9.33
CA GLY A 238 -0.08 2.63 -9.99
C GLY A 238 1.03 3.06 -10.92
N GLY A 239 0.66 3.77 -11.98
CA GLY A 239 1.59 4.29 -13.00
C GLY A 239 0.86 4.85 -14.20
N GLY A 240 1.61 5.27 -15.22
CA GLY A 240 1.08 5.86 -16.43
C GLY A 240 0.57 7.29 -16.26
N GLU A 241 0.94 7.95 -15.17
CA GLU A 241 0.46 9.30 -14.86
C GLU A 241 0.96 10.35 -15.85
N LYS A 242 2.22 10.24 -16.28
CA LYS A 242 2.81 11.17 -17.27
C LYS A 242 1.95 11.19 -18.54
N ARG A 243 1.77 10.01 -19.13
CA ARG A 243 0.97 9.83 -20.36
C ARG A 243 -0.51 10.17 -20.14
N PHE A 244 -1.09 9.82 -18.98
CA PHE A 244 -2.49 10.11 -18.70
C PHE A 244 -2.74 11.61 -18.57
N LYS A 245 -1.85 12.35 -17.92
CA LYS A 245 -1.96 13.80 -17.70
C LYS A 245 -1.64 14.63 -18.97
N GLU A 246 -0.95 14.03 -19.92
CA GLU A 246 -0.61 14.68 -21.17
C GLU A 246 -1.87 15.12 -21.93
N ASN A 247 -1.93 16.40 -22.28
CA ASN A 247 -3.06 17.00 -23.00
C ASN A 247 -4.42 16.95 -22.30
N LYS A 248 -4.44 16.89 -20.97
CA LYS A 248 -5.66 16.92 -20.14
C LYS A 248 -5.64 18.04 -19.13
N ASP A 249 -6.82 18.62 -18.89
CA ASP A 249 -7.04 19.46 -17.74
C ASP A 249 -7.14 18.60 -16.47
N ILE A 250 -6.29 18.87 -15.49
CA ILE A 250 -6.22 18.11 -14.24
C ILE A 250 -6.75 18.96 -13.10
N PHE A 251 -7.71 18.41 -12.37
CA PHE A 251 -8.31 19.01 -11.18
C PHE A 251 -7.65 18.44 -9.93
N TYR A 252 -7.10 19.31 -9.10
CA TYR A 252 -6.54 18.96 -7.79
C TYR A 252 -7.55 19.28 -6.70
N LEU A 253 -7.79 18.36 -5.78
CA LEU A 253 -8.67 18.61 -4.64
C LEU A 253 -8.00 19.56 -3.65
N GLN A 254 -8.81 20.47 -3.15
CA GLN A 254 -8.43 21.34 -2.05
C GLN A 254 -9.13 20.89 -0.77
N PRO A 255 -8.47 20.94 0.37
CA PRO A 255 -9.10 20.58 1.63
C PRO A 255 -10.16 21.63 2.00
N THR A 256 -11.30 21.17 2.50
CA THR A 256 -12.32 22.05 3.07
C THR A 256 -11.79 22.71 4.35
N ARG A 257 -10.98 21.98 5.11
CA ARG A 257 -10.34 22.44 6.34
C ARG A 257 -9.02 21.69 6.58
N VAL A 258 -8.07 22.39 7.22
CA VAL A 258 -6.77 21.80 7.65
C VAL A 258 -6.76 21.83 9.18
N PHE A 259 -6.48 20.67 9.78
CA PHE A 259 -6.45 20.49 11.23
C PHE A 259 -5.02 20.32 11.75
N ALA A 260 -4.77 20.75 12.96
CA ALA A 260 -3.54 20.42 13.67
C ALA A 260 -3.45 18.90 13.90
N VAL A 261 -2.23 18.38 14.06
CA VAL A 261 -2.01 16.92 14.26
C VAL A 261 -2.61 16.43 15.57
N ASP A 262 -2.71 17.31 16.55
CA ASP A 262 -3.26 17.10 17.88
C ASP A 262 -4.72 17.58 18.03
N ALA A 263 -5.39 17.89 16.91
CA ALA A 263 -6.80 18.26 16.91
C ALA A 263 -7.65 17.17 17.55
N ASP A 264 -8.59 17.57 18.39
CA ASP A 264 -9.51 16.71 19.09
C ASP A 264 -10.93 16.72 18.48
N LYS A 265 -11.84 15.98 19.11
CA LYS A 265 -13.23 15.86 18.67
C LYS A 265 -13.98 17.19 18.65
N GLU A 266 -13.67 18.08 19.58
CA GLU A 266 -14.35 19.39 19.66
C GLU A 266 -13.89 20.32 18.52
N ASP A 267 -12.59 20.28 18.15
CA ASP A 267 -12.04 21.02 17.02
C ASP A 267 -12.70 20.60 15.67
N ILE A 268 -13.10 19.35 15.58
CA ILE A 268 -13.64 18.77 14.32
C ILE A 268 -15.15 19.02 14.18
N LYS A 269 -15.89 19.22 15.27
CA LYS A 269 -17.34 19.50 15.21
C LYS A 269 -17.70 20.84 14.60
N GLU A 270 -16.81 21.82 14.67
CA GLU A 270 -16.98 23.15 14.08
C GLU A 270 -16.74 23.13 12.54
#